data_1db589c95679421ee8e61ef5e81dad66
#
_entry.id   1db589c95679421ee8e61ef5e81dad66
#
_cell.length_a   1.000
_cell.length_b   1.000
_cell.length_c   1.000
_cell.angle_alpha   90.00
_cell.angle_beta   90.00
_cell.angle_gamma   90.00
#
_symmetry.space_group_name_H-M   'P 1'
#
loop_
_entity.id
_entity.type
_entity.pdbx_description
1 polymer ?
#
loop_
_entity_poly.entity_id
_entity_poly.type
_entity_poly.pdbx_seq_one_letter_code
_entity_poly.pdbx_strand_id
1 'polypeptide(L)'
;MKKQWLMTLAAISAAITLYAENPSDTFICIETEKSSMILEAREGEVIFHHYGSKIGNPAQFKGLKSYRRADYGTDPQAYPATGGRYFNEAALTIEHPGSQWNTELEYISHHSYGVSDGVTRTCVFLEDPMTAVKVCLVYDAYKNEDVIICHSEITNGGKKDIILRNFYSSSLPVKAGRYLLTHFHGSWAREMQMTSEVLTNGIKTIETRKGVRTTHTENPSFILSLDTDSWNENYGEVIAGALAWSGNYRLSFQIDETDRLNILSGINPHASAYTLGKGETFVTPEMIYTYTDEGAGQASRNLHDWARNHGCYDSSITCPTLLNSWEGAYFDFDTRTITDMIDDVKDMGLEMFVLDDGWFGTEYPRNNSRQGLGDWEP
;
A
#
# COMPACT_ATOMS: atom_id res chain seq x y z
N MET A 1 16.57 16.64 15.87
CA MET A 1 15.57 15.98 15.03
C MET A 1 14.28 15.54 15.75
N LYS A 2 14.00 15.97 16.99
CA LYS A 2 12.77 15.64 17.75
C LYS A 2 11.71 16.75 17.84
N LYS A 3 11.88 17.90 17.14
CA LYS A 3 10.99 19.07 17.27
C LYS A 3 10.09 19.35 16.05
N GLN A 4 10.25 18.66 14.93
CA GLN A 4 9.44 18.90 13.73
C GLN A 4 8.18 18.03 13.63
N TRP A 5 8.13 16.89 14.34
CA TRP A 5 6.97 15.99 14.32
C TRP A 5 5.78 16.42 15.20
N LEU A 6 6.00 17.33 16.13
CA LEU A 6 4.95 17.80 17.06
C LEU A 6 4.12 18.99 16.53
N MET A 7 4.54 19.64 15.45
CA MET A 7 3.78 20.77 14.88
C MET A 7 2.73 20.34 13.84
N THR A 8 2.83 19.17 13.24
CA THR A 8 1.87 18.69 12.23
C THR A 8 0.57 18.18 12.85
N LEU A 9 0.62 17.60 14.05
CA LEU A 9 -0.59 17.12 14.74
C LEU A 9 -1.47 18.24 15.34
N ALA A 10 -0.90 19.41 15.65
CA ALA A 10 -1.65 20.52 16.22
C ALA A 10 -2.43 21.36 15.18
N ALA A 11 -2.02 21.29 13.90
CA ALA A 11 -2.67 22.04 12.82
C ALA A 11 -3.95 21.37 12.29
N ILE A 12 -4.09 20.05 12.42
CA ILE A 12 -5.25 19.29 11.95
C ILE A 12 -6.45 19.47 12.89
N SER A 13 -6.22 19.69 14.17
CA SER A 13 -7.28 19.86 15.17
C SER A 13 -8.03 21.21 15.11
N ALA A 14 -7.48 22.22 14.46
CA ALA A 14 -8.08 23.57 14.39
C ALA A 14 -8.89 23.85 13.11
N ALA A 15 -8.79 22.99 12.08
CA ALA A 15 -9.46 23.18 10.79
C ALA A 15 -10.83 22.46 10.66
N ILE A 16 -11.23 21.67 11.67
CA ILE A 16 -12.43 20.81 11.59
C ILE A 16 -13.75 21.58 11.84
N THR A 17 -13.74 22.88 12.06
CA THR A 17 -14.95 23.60 12.50
C THR A 17 -15.66 24.43 11.42
N LEU A 18 -15.27 24.37 10.17
CA LEU A 18 -15.96 25.14 9.12
C LEU A 18 -16.10 24.30 7.85
N TYR A 19 -17.30 23.91 7.56
CA TYR A 19 -17.97 23.47 6.33
C TYR A 19 -18.72 22.15 6.52
N ALA A 20 -19.86 22.22 7.17
CA ALA A 20 -20.95 21.27 6.94
C ALA A 20 -21.71 21.73 5.70
N GLU A 21 -21.29 21.33 4.52
CA GLU A 21 -22.19 21.27 3.37
C GLU A 21 -23.07 20.03 3.52
N ASN A 22 -24.39 20.20 3.24
CA ASN A 22 -25.34 19.09 3.24
C ASN A 22 -24.82 17.95 2.37
N PRO A 23 -24.93 16.68 2.78
CA PRO A 23 -24.51 15.53 2.01
C PRO A 23 -25.50 15.28 0.85
N SER A 24 -25.51 16.15 -0.14
CA SER A 24 -26.11 15.89 -1.43
C SER A 24 -25.04 15.29 -2.34
N ASP A 25 -25.34 14.21 -3.06
CA ASP A 25 -24.51 13.46 -3.99
C ASP A 25 -23.28 14.25 -4.49
N THR A 26 -22.12 13.97 -3.91
CA THR A 26 -20.89 14.72 -4.22
C THR A 26 -19.83 13.77 -4.75
N PHE A 27 -19.32 14.06 -5.95
CA PHE A 27 -18.20 13.32 -6.51
C PHE A 27 -16.87 13.81 -5.93
N ILE A 28 -16.04 12.87 -5.53
CA ILE A 28 -14.69 13.07 -5.02
C ILE A 28 -13.74 12.56 -6.08
N CYS A 29 -12.93 13.47 -6.65
CA CYS A 29 -12.02 13.16 -7.76
C CYS A 29 -10.59 13.20 -7.26
N ILE A 30 -9.87 12.08 -7.37
CA ILE A 30 -8.45 11.97 -7.11
C ILE A 30 -7.78 11.80 -8.48
N GLU A 31 -7.03 12.80 -8.94
CA GLU A 31 -6.59 12.87 -10.33
C GLU A 31 -5.09 13.04 -10.46
N THR A 32 -4.52 12.30 -11.41
CA THR A 32 -3.16 12.49 -11.93
C THR A 32 -3.20 13.15 -13.33
N GLU A 33 -2.12 13.10 -14.08
CA GLU A 33 -2.11 13.62 -15.45
C GLU A 33 -3.01 12.80 -16.39
N LYS A 34 -2.88 11.47 -16.35
CA LYS A 34 -3.55 10.55 -17.29
C LYS A 34 -4.63 9.68 -16.63
N SER A 35 -4.66 9.57 -15.30
CA SER A 35 -5.60 8.69 -14.59
C SER A 35 -6.49 9.44 -13.60
N SER A 36 -7.62 8.84 -13.24
CA SER A 36 -8.47 9.32 -12.15
C SER A 36 -9.08 8.17 -11.35
N MET A 37 -9.25 8.42 -10.05
CA MET A 37 -10.05 7.62 -9.14
C MET A 37 -11.28 8.45 -8.74
N ILE A 38 -12.48 7.88 -8.94
CA ILE A 38 -13.74 8.61 -8.73
C ILE A 38 -14.54 7.90 -7.63
N LEU A 39 -14.80 8.63 -6.58
CA LEU A 39 -15.67 8.22 -5.48
C LEU A 39 -16.95 9.09 -5.51
N GLU A 40 -18.03 8.62 -4.90
CA GLU A 40 -19.27 9.34 -4.71
C GLU A 40 -19.75 9.22 -3.27
N ALA A 41 -19.92 10.34 -2.59
CA ALA A 41 -20.65 10.39 -1.33
C ALA A 41 -22.16 10.42 -1.64
N ARG A 42 -22.86 9.34 -1.33
CA ARG A 42 -24.28 9.16 -1.62
C ARG A 42 -25.01 8.49 -0.46
N GLU A 43 -26.06 9.10 0.05
CA GLU A 43 -26.90 8.53 1.12
C GLU A 43 -26.10 8.05 2.35
N GLY A 44 -25.02 8.77 2.71
CA GLY A 44 -24.14 8.42 3.83
C GLY A 44 -23.03 7.43 3.48
N GLU A 45 -23.05 6.78 2.33
CA GLU A 45 -22.01 5.85 1.88
C GLU A 45 -20.97 6.57 1.00
N VAL A 46 -19.75 6.03 0.94
CA VAL A 46 -18.74 6.41 -0.07
C VAL A 46 -18.55 5.28 -1.06
N ILE A 47 -19.12 5.47 -2.24
CA ILE A 47 -19.15 4.49 -3.33
C ILE A 47 -17.93 4.69 -4.22
N PHE A 48 -17.31 3.59 -4.62
CA PHE A 48 -16.19 3.59 -5.55
C PHE A 48 -16.70 3.34 -6.97
N HIS A 49 -16.50 4.27 -7.88
CA HIS A 49 -16.97 4.16 -9.26
C HIS A 49 -15.91 3.74 -10.26
N HIS A 50 -14.69 4.32 -10.15
CA HIS A 50 -13.71 4.20 -11.20
C HIS A 50 -12.29 4.36 -10.69
N TYR A 51 -11.39 3.60 -11.23
CA TYR A 51 -9.95 3.87 -11.30
C TYR A 51 -9.45 3.40 -12.66
N GLY A 52 -8.91 4.34 -13.44
CA GLY A 52 -8.53 4.08 -14.83
C GLY A 52 -8.13 5.37 -15.54
N SER A 53 -8.27 5.41 -16.85
CA SER A 53 -8.05 6.59 -17.67
C SER A 53 -8.83 7.79 -17.15
N LYS A 54 -8.23 8.97 -17.26
CA LYS A 54 -8.78 10.21 -16.71
C LYS A 54 -10.19 10.50 -17.23
N ILE A 55 -11.11 10.74 -16.32
CA ILE A 55 -12.50 11.06 -16.60
C ILE A 55 -12.68 12.58 -16.56
N GLY A 56 -13.03 13.18 -17.70
CA GLY A 56 -13.22 14.63 -17.79
C GLY A 56 -14.48 15.18 -17.10
N ASN A 57 -15.51 14.35 -16.90
CA ASN A 57 -16.74 14.74 -16.22
C ASN A 57 -17.27 13.61 -15.32
N PRO A 58 -17.04 13.65 -14.02
CA PRO A 58 -17.49 12.63 -13.06
C PRO A 58 -19.03 12.56 -12.95
N ALA A 59 -19.75 13.61 -13.32
CA ALA A 59 -21.21 13.60 -13.29
C ALA A 59 -21.84 12.57 -14.24
N GLN A 60 -21.09 11.97 -15.16
CA GLN A 60 -21.55 10.84 -15.97
C GLN A 60 -21.91 9.59 -15.12
N PHE A 61 -21.34 9.48 -13.91
CA PHE A 61 -21.72 8.42 -12.98
C PHE A 61 -23.02 8.70 -12.23
N LYS A 62 -23.55 9.93 -12.31
CA LYS A 62 -24.79 10.31 -11.64
C LYS A 62 -25.95 9.49 -12.19
N GLY A 63 -26.66 8.82 -11.28
CA GLY A 63 -27.83 8.03 -11.62
C GLY A 63 -27.51 6.68 -12.26
N LEU A 64 -26.24 6.25 -12.29
CA LEU A 64 -25.95 4.85 -12.50
C LEU A 64 -26.68 4.05 -11.43
N LYS A 65 -27.63 3.22 -11.88
CA LYS A 65 -28.43 2.41 -10.96
C LYS A 65 -27.51 1.46 -10.23
N SER A 66 -27.47 1.61 -8.93
CA SER A 66 -27.01 0.58 -8.04
C SER A 66 -27.81 -0.70 -8.30
N TYR A 67 -27.12 -1.80 -8.55
CA TYR A 67 -27.76 -3.12 -8.51
C TYR A 67 -27.89 -3.58 -7.06
N ARG A 68 -28.57 -2.77 -6.24
CA ARG A 68 -28.92 -3.14 -4.87
C ARG A 68 -30.00 -4.23 -4.89
N ARG A 69 -29.61 -5.46 -5.23
CA ARG A 69 -30.43 -6.61 -4.90
C ARG A 69 -30.19 -7.00 -3.46
N ALA A 70 -31.24 -7.45 -2.78
CA ALA A 70 -31.12 -7.95 -1.40
C ALA A 70 -30.03 -9.03 -1.25
N ASP A 71 -29.77 -9.78 -2.33
CA ASP A 71 -28.86 -10.91 -2.39
C ASP A 71 -27.39 -10.50 -2.60
N TYR A 72 -27.11 -9.30 -3.12
CA TYR A 72 -25.76 -8.86 -3.51
C TYR A 72 -25.15 -7.80 -2.56
N GLY A 73 -25.87 -7.45 -1.51
CA GLY A 73 -25.37 -6.45 -0.55
C GLY A 73 -25.44 -5.01 -1.06
N THR A 74 -24.41 -4.26 -0.84
CA THR A 74 -24.29 -2.84 -1.21
C THR A 74 -23.45 -2.65 -2.48
N ASP A 75 -23.45 -1.42 -3.00
CA ASP A 75 -22.51 -0.98 -4.04
C ASP A 75 -21.06 -1.11 -3.54
N PRO A 76 -20.06 -1.11 -4.43
CA PRO A 76 -18.67 -1.13 -4.04
C PRO A 76 -18.33 0.08 -3.19
N GLN A 77 -18.03 -0.14 -1.93
CA GLN A 77 -17.62 0.90 -1.02
C GLN A 77 -16.13 1.20 -1.14
N ALA A 78 -15.73 2.46 -0.96
CA ALA A 78 -14.32 2.85 -0.96
C ALA A 78 -13.54 2.21 0.20
N TYR A 79 -14.20 1.93 1.33
CA TYR A 79 -13.58 1.27 2.49
C TYR A 79 -14.63 0.48 3.28
N PRO A 80 -14.94 -0.76 2.86
CA PRO A 80 -15.97 -1.56 3.50
C PRO A 80 -15.56 -2.03 4.89
N ALA A 81 -16.46 -1.88 5.86
CA ALA A 81 -16.30 -2.40 7.21
C ALA A 81 -17.19 -3.64 7.44
N THR A 82 -16.83 -4.46 8.43
CA THR A 82 -17.66 -5.59 8.85
C THR A 82 -18.94 -5.11 9.50
N GLY A 83 -20.07 -5.39 8.87
CA GLY A 83 -21.39 -4.99 9.33
C GLY A 83 -22.31 -4.61 8.17
N GLY A 84 -23.55 -4.24 8.49
CA GLY A 84 -24.51 -3.82 7.48
C GLY A 84 -24.76 -4.88 6.41
N ARG A 85 -24.72 -4.47 5.15
CA ARG A 85 -25.05 -5.30 3.97
C ARG A 85 -23.84 -5.57 3.06
N TYR A 86 -22.63 -5.33 3.52
CA TYR A 86 -21.43 -5.68 2.76
C TYR A 86 -21.07 -7.15 2.99
N PHE A 87 -21.10 -7.96 1.94
CA PHE A 87 -20.98 -9.43 2.03
C PHE A 87 -19.62 -9.96 1.53
N ASN A 88 -18.79 -9.12 0.92
CA ASN A 88 -17.43 -9.47 0.53
C ASN A 88 -16.45 -9.30 1.70
N GLU A 89 -15.17 -9.60 1.49
CA GLU A 89 -14.13 -9.38 2.48
C GLU A 89 -14.05 -7.89 2.85
N ALA A 90 -14.16 -7.59 4.14
CA ALA A 90 -14.13 -6.21 4.63
C ALA A 90 -12.70 -5.68 4.77
N ALA A 91 -12.50 -4.41 4.44
CA ALA A 91 -11.23 -3.72 4.67
C ALA A 91 -10.99 -3.42 6.16
N LEU A 92 -12.06 -3.26 6.94
CA LEU A 92 -12.00 -2.98 8.38
C LEU A 92 -12.89 -3.97 9.14
N THR A 93 -12.30 -4.64 10.12
CA THR A 93 -13.02 -5.48 11.09
C THR A 93 -12.56 -5.13 12.49
N ILE A 94 -13.49 -4.69 13.32
CA ILE A 94 -13.24 -4.26 14.70
C ILE A 94 -14.02 -5.15 15.66
N GLU A 95 -13.35 -5.60 16.70
CA GLU A 95 -13.99 -6.19 17.88
C GLU A 95 -14.21 -5.07 18.91
N HIS A 96 -15.47 -4.66 19.04
CA HIS A 96 -15.90 -3.68 20.01
C HIS A 96 -16.11 -4.29 21.41
N PRO A 97 -16.18 -3.49 22.46
CA PRO A 97 -16.47 -3.96 23.81
C PRO A 97 -17.76 -4.77 23.88
N GLY A 98 -17.69 -5.93 24.52
CA GLY A 98 -18.82 -6.88 24.59
C GLY A 98 -18.93 -7.81 23.39
N SER A 99 -17.84 -8.02 22.67
CA SER A 99 -17.74 -8.91 21.50
C SER A 99 -18.73 -8.56 20.39
N GLN A 100 -18.94 -7.27 20.17
CA GLN A 100 -19.70 -6.75 19.03
C GLN A 100 -18.75 -6.52 17.85
N TRP A 101 -19.22 -6.79 16.63
CA TRP A 101 -18.41 -6.76 15.42
C TRP A 101 -18.90 -5.79 14.36
N ASN A 102 -20.10 -5.22 14.57
CA ASN A 102 -20.72 -4.34 13.60
C ASN A 102 -20.06 -2.95 13.64
N THR A 103 -19.60 -2.50 12.49
CA THR A 103 -19.07 -1.15 12.27
C THR A 103 -19.69 -0.63 10.97
N GLU A 104 -20.39 0.49 11.06
CA GLU A 104 -21.11 1.07 9.92
C GLU A 104 -20.60 2.49 9.70
N LEU A 105 -19.72 2.65 8.71
CA LEU A 105 -19.03 3.90 8.43
C LEU A 105 -19.91 4.80 7.56
N GLU A 106 -20.26 5.98 8.07
CA GLU A 106 -21.00 7.02 7.34
C GLU A 106 -20.06 8.14 6.90
N TYR A 107 -20.29 8.65 5.68
CA TYR A 107 -19.56 9.81 5.16
C TYR A 107 -19.83 11.07 5.97
N ILE A 108 -18.79 11.78 6.34
CA ILE A 108 -18.85 13.06 7.07
C ILE A 108 -18.48 14.22 6.15
N SER A 109 -17.30 14.16 5.54
CA SER A 109 -16.76 15.24 4.69
C SER A 109 -15.56 14.78 3.91
N HIS A 110 -15.08 15.59 2.97
CA HIS A 110 -13.78 15.42 2.32
C HIS A 110 -13.12 16.78 2.08
N HIS A 111 -11.81 16.77 1.93
CA HIS A 111 -11.01 17.94 1.54
C HIS A 111 -9.91 17.53 0.60
N SER A 112 -9.63 18.38 -0.39
CA SER A 112 -8.47 18.24 -1.27
C SER A 112 -7.61 19.48 -1.19
N TYR A 113 -6.28 19.31 -1.07
CA TYR A 113 -5.32 20.41 -0.99
C TYR A 113 -3.94 20.01 -1.55
N GLY A 114 -3.19 20.99 -2.04
CA GLY A 114 -1.81 20.79 -2.49
C GLY A 114 -0.87 20.53 -1.30
N VAL A 115 -0.07 19.49 -1.37
CA VAL A 115 0.97 19.15 -0.36
C VAL A 115 2.33 19.69 -0.80
N SER A 116 2.63 19.53 -2.09
CA SER A 116 3.82 20.05 -2.74
C SER A 116 3.52 20.28 -4.23
N ASP A 117 4.51 20.77 -4.99
CA ASP A 117 4.34 20.93 -6.44
C ASP A 117 4.00 19.56 -7.08
N GLY A 118 2.92 19.54 -7.85
CA GLY A 118 2.44 18.34 -8.52
C GLY A 118 1.80 17.27 -7.62
N VAL A 119 1.67 17.50 -6.29
CA VAL A 119 1.07 16.53 -5.37
C VAL A 119 -0.17 17.08 -4.67
N THR A 120 -1.31 16.43 -4.86
CA THR A 120 -2.58 16.77 -4.23
C THR A 120 -3.00 15.68 -3.25
N ARG A 121 -3.26 16.05 -2.00
CA ARG A 121 -3.85 15.16 -0.98
C ARG A 121 -5.35 15.35 -0.92
N THR A 122 -6.08 14.23 -0.96
CA THR A 122 -7.52 14.16 -0.69
C THR A 122 -7.75 13.30 0.55
N CYS A 123 -8.43 13.88 1.54
CA CYS A 123 -8.84 13.18 2.77
C CYS A 123 -10.36 12.99 2.74
N VAL A 124 -10.85 11.77 2.93
CA VAL A 124 -12.27 11.45 3.04
C VAL A 124 -12.55 10.96 4.46
N PHE A 125 -13.41 11.65 5.18
CA PHE A 125 -13.70 11.37 6.58
C PHE A 125 -15.00 10.59 6.73
N LEU A 126 -14.90 9.47 7.45
CA LEU A 126 -15.98 8.56 7.78
C LEU A 126 -16.08 8.43 9.30
N GLU A 127 -17.28 8.20 9.83
CA GLU A 127 -17.51 7.93 11.25
C GLU A 127 -18.62 6.89 11.43
N ASP A 128 -18.45 5.96 12.35
CA ASP A 128 -19.54 5.12 12.84
C ASP A 128 -20.27 5.85 13.97
N PRO A 129 -21.52 6.30 13.77
CA PRO A 129 -22.24 7.08 14.76
C PRO A 129 -22.57 6.34 16.05
N MET A 130 -22.57 5.00 16.02
CA MET A 130 -22.87 4.16 17.19
C MET A 130 -21.67 3.92 18.09
N THR A 131 -20.50 3.75 17.50
CA THR A 131 -19.27 3.39 18.21
C THR A 131 -18.27 4.53 18.30
N ALA A 132 -18.48 5.60 17.53
CA ALA A 132 -17.59 6.75 17.37
C ALA A 132 -16.20 6.36 16.83
N VAL A 133 -16.10 5.26 16.12
CA VAL A 133 -14.91 4.95 15.33
C VAL A 133 -14.85 5.88 14.13
N LYS A 134 -13.70 6.52 13.91
CA LYS A 134 -13.46 7.41 12.78
C LYS A 134 -12.42 6.82 11.85
N VAL A 135 -12.63 7.00 10.56
CA VAL A 135 -11.68 6.61 9.53
C VAL A 135 -11.44 7.80 8.61
N CYS A 136 -10.17 8.13 8.39
CA CYS A 136 -9.76 9.03 7.32
C CYS A 136 -9.11 8.20 6.22
N LEU A 137 -9.68 8.22 5.02
CA LEU A 137 -9.06 7.67 3.83
C LEU A 137 -8.22 8.78 3.20
N VAL A 138 -6.92 8.55 3.12
CA VAL A 138 -5.95 9.50 2.58
C VAL A 138 -5.50 9.03 1.20
N TYR A 139 -5.57 9.94 0.22
CA TYR A 139 -5.12 9.70 -1.15
C TYR A 139 -4.17 10.82 -1.56
N ASP A 140 -2.94 10.48 -1.88
CA ASP A 140 -1.94 11.39 -2.43
C ASP A 140 -1.78 11.14 -3.93
N ALA A 141 -2.23 12.08 -4.75
CA ALA A 141 -2.11 12.00 -6.20
C ALA A 141 -0.87 12.74 -6.67
N TYR A 142 0.09 11.99 -7.22
CA TYR A 142 1.32 12.48 -7.84
C TYR A 142 1.05 12.68 -9.33
N LYS A 143 0.80 13.93 -9.69
CA LYS A 143 0.24 14.27 -10.98
C LYS A 143 1.16 13.88 -12.15
N ASN A 144 2.45 14.15 -12.02
CA ASN A 144 3.41 14.00 -13.12
C ASN A 144 3.82 12.54 -13.35
N GLU A 145 3.77 11.72 -12.29
CA GLU A 145 4.20 10.32 -12.30
C GLU A 145 3.03 9.34 -12.52
N ASP A 146 1.79 9.84 -12.59
CA ASP A 146 0.57 9.00 -12.67
C ASP A 146 0.49 7.95 -11.55
N VAL A 147 0.84 8.35 -10.32
CA VAL A 147 0.81 7.50 -9.13
C VAL A 147 -0.18 8.05 -8.10
N ILE A 148 -0.95 7.17 -7.49
CA ILE A 148 -1.83 7.47 -6.35
C ILE A 148 -1.40 6.60 -5.17
N ILE A 149 -1.12 7.22 -4.03
CA ILE A 149 -0.81 6.53 -2.78
C ILE A 149 -2.00 6.60 -1.85
N CYS A 150 -2.37 5.47 -1.25
CA CYS A 150 -3.51 5.38 -0.35
C CYS A 150 -3.08 4.83 1.00
N HIS A 151 -3.65 5.37 2.07
CA HIS A 151 -3.64 4.74 3.39
C HIS A 151 -4.89 5.13 4.18
N SER A 152 -5.10 4.45 5.29
CA SER A 152 -6.23 4.70 6.19
C SER A 152 -5.73 5.06 7.59
N GLU A 153 -6.35 6.07 8.21
CA GLU A 153 -6.14 6.44 9.60
C GLU A 153 -7.39 6.07 10.40
N ILE A 154 -7.25 5.16 11.36
CA ILE A 154 -8.37 4.63 12.14
C ILE A 154 -8.25 5.16 13.56
N THR A 155 -9.25 5.93 14.00
CA THR A 155 -9.27 6.56 15.34
C THR A 155 -10.38 5.98 16.20
N ASN A 156 -10.04 5.59 17.42
CA ASN A 156 -11.01 5.20 18.43
C ASN A 156 -11.57 6.45 19.15
N GLY A 157 -12.67 6.99 18.66
CA GLY A 157 -13.39 8.07 19.32
C GLY A 157 -14.30 7.64 20.48
N GLY A 158 -14.41 6.33 20.73
CA GLY A 158 -15.22 5.74 21.78
C GLY A 158 -14.68 5.95 23.19
N LYS A 159 -15.32 5.31 24.17
CA LYS A 159 -14.96 5.45 25.60
C LYS A 159 -14.07 4.32 26.12
N LYS A 160 -13.99 3.21 25.42
CA LYS A 160 -13.25 1.99 25.78
C LYS A 160 -12.35 1.58 24.63
N ASP A 161 -11.33 0.76 24.95
CA ASP A 161 -10.45 0.19 23.94
C ASP A 161 -11.23 -0.72 22.98
N ILE A 162 -10.78 -0.72 21.72
CA ILE A 162 -11.28 -1.61 20.66
C ILE A 162 -10.12 -2.46 20.14
N ILE A 163 -10.43 -3.57 19.46
CA ILE A 163 -9.40 -4.43 18.87
C ILE A 163 -9.58 -4.43 17.35
N LEU A 164 -8.55 -3.96 16.64
CA LEU A 164 -8.49 -4.06 15.20
C LEU A 164 -8.08 -5.48 14.79
N ARG A 165 -8.93 -6.17 14.02
CA ARG A 165 -8.70 -7.52 13.50
C ARG A 165 -8.23 -7.51 12.06
N ASN A 166 -9.00 -6.86 11.17
CA ASN A 166 -8.57 -6.50 9.82
C ASN A 166 -8.51 -4.98 9.74
N PHE A 167 -7.46 -4.46 9.15
CA PHE A 167 -7.28 -3.02 8.97
C PHE A 167 -6.38 -2.78 7.76
N TYR A 168 -6.95 -3.06 6.59
CA TYR A 168 -6.25 -2.89 5.33
C TYR A 168 -5.99 -1.41 5.03
N SER A 169 -4.92 -1.14 4.30
CA SER A 169 -4.53 0.21 3.88
C SER A 169 -5.50 0.78 2.85
N SER A 170 -6.00 -0.08 1.98
CA SER A 170 -6.89 0.31 0.88
C SER A 170 -7.82 -0.82 0.46
N SER A 171 -8.94 -0.42 -0.15
CA SER A 171 -9.85 -1.25 -0.91
C SER A 171 -9.99 -0.65 -2.31
N LEU A 172 -9.74 -1.45 -3.34
CA LEU A 172 -9.79 -1.02 -4.74
C LEU A 172 -10.72 -1.95 -5.53
N PRO A 173 -12.00 -1.58 -5.70
CA PRO A 173 -12.91 -2.27 -6.60
C PRO A 173 -12.55 -2.00 -8.07
N VAL A 174 -12.49 -3.06 -8.89
CA VAL A 174 -12.19 -2.97 -10.32
C VAL A 174 -13.24 -3.77 -11.09
N LYS A 175 -13.73 -3.22 -12.22
CA LYS A 175 -14.66 -3.94 -13.11
C LYS A 175 -14.07 -4.04 -14.50
N ALA A 176 -13.78 -5.25 -14.93
CA ALA A 176 -13.35 -5.61 -16.28
C ALA A 176 -13.98 -6.95 -16.68
N GLY A 177 -13.88 -7.32 -17.92
CA GLY A 177 -14.36 -8.63 -18.40
C GLY A 177 -13.42 -9.77 -18.03
N ARG A 178 -12.15 -9.46 -17.77
CA ARG A 178 -11.09 -10.43 -17.42
C ARG A 178 -9.97 -9.77 -16.61
N TYR A 179 -9.34 -10.54 -15.74
CA TYR A 179 -8.25 -10.08 -14.85
C TYR A 179 -7.07 -11.03 -14.93
N LEU A 180 -5.95 -10.60 -15.50
CA LEU A 180 -4.68 -11.32 -15.49
C LEU A 180 -3.82 -10.77 -14.39
N LEU A 181 -3.64 -11.53 -13.31
CA LEU A 181 -2.78 -11.18 -12.20
C LEU A 181 -1.36 -11.68 -12.45
N THR A 182 -0.40 -10.77 -12.44
CA THR A 182 1.04 -11.07 -12.44
C THR A 182 1.63 -10.69 -11.09
N HIS A 183 2.35 -11.61 -10.47
CA HIS A 183 3.00 -11.41 -9.18
C HIS A 183 4.40 -12.04 -9.15
N PHE A 184 5.16 -11.73 -8.11
CA PHE A 184 6.57 -12.08 -8.01
C PHE A 184 6.83 -12.87 -6.74
N HIS A 185 7.59 -13.95 -6.88
CA HIS A 185 7.95 -14.86 -5.80
C HIS A 185 9.41 -15.30 -5.94
N GLY A 186 9.92 -16.07 -4.99
CA GLY A 186 11.27 -16.61 -5.12
C GLY A 186 11.84 -17.16 -3.82
N SER A 187 13.16 -17.28 -3.85
CA SER A 187 13.97 -17.71 -2.73
C SER A 187 15.36 -17.07 -2.88
N TRP A 188 16.25 -17.31 -1.93
CA TRP A 188 17.64 -16.90 -2.05
C TRP A 188 18.26 -17.40 -3.36
N ALA A 189 18.95 -16.51 -4.07
CA ALA A 189 19.53 -16.70 -5.41
C ALA A 189 18.50 -17.09 -6.50
N ARG A 190 17.21 -16.88 -6.28
CA ARG A 190 16.10 -17.06 -7.21
C ARG A 190 14.98 -16.07 -6.92
N GLU A 191 15.33 -14.83 -6.67
CA GLU A 191 14.40 -13.73 -6.36
C GLU A 191 13.62 -13.33 -7.61
N MET A 192 12.47 -12.67 -7.39
CA MET A 192 11.65 -12.02 -8.42
C MET A 192 11.25 -12.92 -9.60
N GLN A 193 10.92 -14.18 -9.32
CA GLN A 193 10.34 -15.07 -10.34
C GLN A 193 8.92 -14.63 -10.63
N MET A 194 8.62 -14.34 -11.90
CA MET A 194 7.32 -13.84 -12.33
C MET A 194 6.35 -14.99 -12.61
N THR A 195 5.12 -14.87 -12.11
CA THR A 195 4.00 -15.76 -12.40
C THR A 195 2.77 -14.94 -12.80
N SER A 196 2.09 -15.35 -13.86
CA SER A 196 0.84 -14.75 -14.32
C SER A 196 -0.27 -15.80 -14.33
N GLU A 197 -1.46 -15.42 -13.85
CA GLU A 197 -2.64 -16.27 -13.83
C GLU A 197 -3.92 -15.46 -14.06
N VAL A 198 -4.86 -16.03 -14.80
CA VAL A 198 -6.20 -15.45 -14.95
C VAL A 198 -6.99 -15.74 -13.67
N LEU A 199 -7.50 -14.69 -13.04
CA LEU A 199 -8.32 -14.81 -11.84
C LEU A 199 -9.71 -15.38 -12.18
N THR A 200 -10.23 -16.19 -11.26
CA THR A 200 -11.59 -16.76 -11.32
C THR A 200 -12.34 -16.41 -10.03
N ASN A 201 -13.66 -16.64 -10.02
CA ASN A 201 -14.50 -16.38 -8.84
C ASN A 201 -13.89 -16.99 -7.57
N GLY A 202 -13.92 -16.22 -6.50
CA GLY A 202 -13.34 -16.57 -5.21
C GLY A 202 -12.21 -15.61 -4.82
N ILE A 203 -11.33 -16.05 -3.95
CA ILE A 203 -10.27 -15.22 -3.39
C ILE A 203 -8.90 -15.82 -3.73
N LYS A 204 -8.06 -15.03 -4.41
CA LYS A 204 -6.63 -15.28 -4.54
C LYS A 204 -5.88 -14.34 -3.57
N THR A 205 -4.86 -14.84 -2.87
CA THR A 205 -4.02 -14.03 -2.01
C THR A 205 -2.55 -14.10 -2.39
N ILE A 206 -1.86 -12.96 -2.25
CA ILE A 206 -0.41 -12.86 -2.21
C ILE A 206 -0.07 -12.40 -0.80
N GLU A 207 0.61 -13.24 0.00
CA GLU A 207 0.82 -12.93 1.41
C GLU A 207 2.12 -13.50 1.95
N THR A 208 2.64 -12.87 3.01
CA THR A 208 3.69 -13.46 3.84
C THR A 208 3.30 -13.46 5.31
N ARG A 209 3.79 -14.48 6.04
CA ARG A 209 3.69 -14.66 7.49
C ARG A 209 5.07 -14.87 8.12
N LYS A 210 6.13 -14.46 7.41
CA LYS A 210 7.53 -14.71 7.75
C LYS A 210 8.23 -13.50 8.37
N GLY A 211 7.45 -12.52 8.86
CA GLY A 211 7.97 -11.29 9.43
C GLY A 211 8.58 -10.40 8.34
N VAL A 212 9.81 -9.91 8.56
CA VAL A 212 10.49 -8.97 7.67
C VAL A 212 11.08 -9.60 6.39
N ARG A 213 10.85 -10.88 6.14
CA ARG A 213 11.37 -11.60 4.96
C ARG A 213 10.38 -11.60 3.80
N THR A 214 9.77 -10.47 3.51
CA THR A 214 8.74 -10.35 2.47
C THR A 214 9.28 -10.66 1.07
N THR A 215 10.45 -10.15 0.74
CA THR A 215 10.99 -10.16 -0.62
C THR A 215 11.59 -11.49 -1.08
N HIS A 216 11.87 -12.42 -0.16
CA HIS A 216 12.51 -13.70 -0.53
C HIS A 216 11.51 -14.74 -1.05
N THR A 217 10.25 -14.69 -0.63
CA THR A 217 9.25 -15.71 -1.03
C THR A 217 8.11 -15.13 -1.82
N GLU A 218 7.56 -14.03 -1.37
CA GLU A 218 6.51 -13.28 -2.05
C GLU A 218 6.88 -11.80 -1.99
N ASN A 219 6.64 -11.07 -3.08
CA ASN A 219 6.84 -9.63 -3.13
C ASN A 219 5.51 -8.91 -2.89
N PRO A 220 5.44 -7.83 -2.09
CA PRO A 220 4.21 -7.08 -1.81
C PRO A 220 3.77 -6.20 -2.98
N SER A 221 3.91 -6.70 -4.22
CA SER A 221 3.54 -5.99 -5.43
C SER A 221 2.84 -6.89 -6.43
N PHE A 222 2.11 -6.28 -7.34
CA PHE A 222 1.42 -6.98 -8.42
C PHE A 222 1.28 -6.09 -9.66
N ILE A 223 1.02 -6.74 -10.78
CA ILE A 223 0.56 -6.13 -12.03
C ILE A 223 -0.75 -6.82 -12.41
N LEU A 224 -1.81 -6.05 -12.58
CA LEU A 224 -3.13 -6.52 -13.01
C LEU A 224 -3.40 -5.99 -14.41
N SER A 225 -3.38 -6.86 -15.40
CA SER A 225 -3.77 -6.53 -16.77
C SER A 225 -5.26 -6.82 -16.97
N LEU A 226 -5.97 -5.84 -17.52
CA LEU A 226 -7.43 -5.89 -17.70
C LEU A 226 -7.78 -6.35 -19.10
N ASP A 227 -8.88 -7.12 -19.22
CA ASP A 227 -9.49 -7.60 -20.47
C ASP A 227 -8.52 -8.37 -21.40
N THR A 228 -7.53 -9.07 -20.80
CA THR A 228 -6.55 -9.87 -21.52
C THR A 228 -6.18 -11.18 -20.80
N ASP A 229 -5.65 -12.15 -21.55
CA ASP A 229 -5.10 -13.42 -21.06
C ASP A 229 -3.57 -13.42 -21.06
N SER A 230 -2.94 -12.37 -21.62
CA SER A 230 -1.50 -12.32 -21.81
C SER A 230 -0.91 -11.00 -21.32
N TRP A 231 0.17 -11.11 -20.60
CA TRP A 231 0.98 -9.97 -20.19
C TRP A 231 1.57 -9.25 -21.41
N ASN A 232 1.57 -7.93 -21.40
CA ASN A 232 2.16 -7.12 -22.46
C ASN A 232 2.91 -5.92 -21.92
N GLU A 233 4.11 -5.71 -22.44
CA GLU A 233 5.00 -4.59 -22.08
C GLU A 233 4.51 -3.24 -22.62
N ASN A 234 3.92 -3.23 -23.84
CA ASN A 234 3.80 -2.02 -24.65
C ASN A 234 2.36 -1.57 -24.90
N TYR A 235 1.35 -2.32 -24.51
CA TYR A 235 -0.04 -1.95 -24.70
C TYR A 235 -0.99 -2.69 -23.73
N GLY A 236 -2.19 -2.14 -23.58
CA GLY A 236 -3.27 -2.67 -22.76
C GLY A 236 -3.38 -1.98 -21.41
N GLU A 237 -4.57 -2.05 -20.84
CA GLU A 237 -4.87 -1.46 -19.55
C GLU A 237 -4.24 -2.25 -18.42
N VAL A 238 -3.51 -1.56 -17.56
CA VAL A 238 -2.75 -2.15 -16.46
C VAL A 238 -2.92 -1.31 -15.20
N ILE A 239 -3.20 -1.98 -14.09
CA ILE A 239 -3.07 -1.45 -12.74
C ILE A 239 -1.88 -2.14 -12.09
N ALA A 240 -0.86 -1.41 -11.68
CA ALA A 240 0.21 -1.96 -10.84
C ALA A 240 0.10 -1.42 -9.43
N GLY A 241 0.45 -2.25 -8.45
CA GLY A 241 0.38 -1.89 -7.05
C GLY A 241 1.54 -2.45 -6.23
N ALA A 242 1.98 -1.67 -5.22
CA ALA A 242 3.01 -2.07 -4.27
C ALA A 242 2.67 -1.57 -2.87
N LEU A 243 2.72 -2.45 -1.87
CA LEU A 243 2.51 -2.08 -0.47
C LEU A 243 3.83 -1.69 0.18
N ALA A 244 3.92 -0.48 0.72
CA ALA A 244 5.10 0.04 1.42
C ALA A 244 5.17 -0.51 2.86
N TRP A 245 5.37 -1.81 3.00
CA TRP A 245 5.43 -2.49 4.28
C TRP A 245 6.45 -3.63 4.28
N SER A 246 7.32 -3.67 5.27
CA SER A 246 8.38 -4.67 5.40
C SER A 246 8.03 -5.85 6.32
N GLY A 247 6.85 -5.85 6.94
CA GLY A 247 6.36 -6.92 7.81
C GLY A 247 5.44 -7.91 7.10
N ASN A 248 4.67 -8.67 7.87
CA ASN A 248 3.65 -9.57 7.33
C ASN A 248 2.57 -8.77 6.61
N TYR A 249 2.31 -9.08 5.36
CA TYR A 249 1.32 -8.41 4.53
C TYR A 249 0.39 -9.39 3.85
N ARG A 250 -0.74 -8.89 3.37
CA ARG A 250 -1.68 -9.60 2.51
C ARG A 250 -2.25 -8.66 1.46
N LEU A 251 -2.20 -9.11 0.22
CA LEU A 251 -2.94 -8.58 -0.91
C LEU A 251 -4.01 -9.63 -1.23
N SER A 252 -5.28 -9.25 -1.18
CA SER A 252 -6.44 -10.13 -1.41
C SER A 252 -7.17 -9.68 -2.66
N PHE A 253 -7.39 -10.60 -3.59
CA PHE A 253 -8.06 -10.40 -4.87
C PHE A 253 -9.32 -11.25 -4.88
N GLN A 254 -10.46 -10.64 -4.57
CA GLN A 254 -11.75 -11.31 -4.53
C GLN A 254 -12.60 -10.96 -5.75
N ILE A 255 -12.96 -11.95 -6.56
CA ILE A 255 -14.00 -11.81 -7.59
C ILE A 255 -15.32 -12.28 -7.02
N ASP A 256 -16.31 -11.40 -6.99
CA ASP A 256 -17.65 -11.66 -6.48
C ASP A 256 -18.58 -12.28 -7.56
N GLU A 257 -19.82 -12.56 -7.17
CA GLU A 257 -20.85 -13.14 -8.03
C GLU A 257 -21.34 -12.20 -9.15
N THR A 258 -20.90 -10.96 -9.16
CA THR A 258 -21.15 -9.97 -10.22
C THR A 258 -19.96 -9.77 -11.15
N ASP A 259 -18.94 -10.64 -11.06
CA ASP A 259 -17.67 -10.58 -11.77
C ASP A 259 -16.90 -9.28 -11.51
N ARG A 260 -17.07 -8.69 -10.33
CA ARG A 260 -16.28 -7.54 -9.89
C ARG A 260 -15.11 -8.04 -9.04
N LEU A 261 -13.93 -7.51 -9.32
CA LEU A 261 -12.75 -7.71 -8.50
C LEU A 261 -12.70 -6.64 -7.41
N ASN A 262 -12.51 -7.07 -6.17
CA ASN A 262 -12.10 -6.19 -5.07
C ASN A 262 -10.69 -6.54 -4.62
N ILE A 263 -9.80 -5.55 -4.55
CA ILE A 263 -8.42 -5.71 -4.11
C ILE A 263 -8.28 -5.06 -2.72
N LEU A 264 -7.98 -5.87 -1.70
CA LEU A 264 -7.62 -5.39 -0.37
C LEU A 264 -6.11 -5.50 -0.17
N SER A 265 -5.48 -4.44 0.32
CA SER A 265 -4.02 -4.38 0.47
C SER A 265 -3.66 -3.85 1.85
N GLY A 266 -2.80 -4.56 2.60
CA GLY A 266 -2.40 -4.10 3.93
C GLY A 266 -1.66 -5.12 4.77
N ILE A 267 -1.60 -4.87 6.07
CA ILE A 267 -1.02 -5.77 7.07
C ILE A 267 -1.81 -7.08 7.09
N ASN A 268 -1.09 -8.20 7.19
CA ASN A 268 -1.71 -9.53 7.21
C ASN A 268 -2.56 -9.71 8.48
N PRO A 269 -3.87 -10.00 8.35
CA PRO A 269 -4.75 -10.18 9.51
C PRO A 269 -4.50 -11.50 10.27
N HIS A 270 -3.70 -12.40 9.71
CA HIS A 270 -3.43 -13.68 10.36
C HIS A 270 -2.66 -13.50 11.68
N ALA A 271 -3.25 -13.98 12.76
CA ALA A 271 -2.72 -13.84 14.12
C ALA A 271 -2.41 -12.37 14.50
N SER A 272 -3.13 -11.42 13.91
CA SER A 272 -3.02 -10.00 14.19
C SER A 272 -4.20 -9.53 15.03
N ALA A 273 -3.91 -8.78 16.07
CA ALA A 273 -4.90 -8.12 16.93
C ALA A 273 -4.21 -6.88 17.52
N TYR A 274 -4.65 -5.70 17.12
CA TYR A 274 -4.11 -4.46 17.62
C TYR A 274 -5.11 -3.78 18.54
N THR A 275 -4.76 -3.61 19.82
CA THR A 275 -5.59 -2.88 20.77
C THR A 275 -5.39 -1.39 20.55
N LEU A 276 -6.47 -0.70 20.20
CA LEU A 276 -6.49 0.74 19.98
C LEU A 276 -7.22 1.41 21.16
N GLY A 277 -6.46 2.13 21.97
CA GLY A 277 -6.95 2.83 23.14
C GLY A 277 -7.85 4.01 22.79
N LYS A 278 -8.61 4.49 23.78
CA LYS A 278 -9.46 5.67 23.62
C LYS A 278 -8.68 6.89 23.14
N GLY A 279 -9.11 7.48 22.03
CA GLY A 279 -8.50 8.67 21.41
C GLY A 279 -7.23 8.38 20.61
N GLU A 280 -6.78 7.15 20.55
CA GLU A 280 -5.64 6.76 19.73
C GLU A 280 -6.02 6.60 18.27
N THR A 281 -5.03 6.81 17.40
CA THR A 281 -5.15 6.63 15.95
C THR A 281 -4.11 5.61 15.48
N PHE A 282 -4.55 4.63 14.71
CA PHE A 282 -3.69 3.71 13.96
C PHE A 282 -3.60 4.18 12.52
N VAL A 283 -2.37 4.35 12.02
CA VAL A 283 -2.10 4.69 10.62
C VAL A 283 -1.61 3.42 9.91
N THR A 284 -2.31 3.04 8.86
CA THR A 284 -1.93 1.85 8.07
C THR A 284 -0.74 2.17 7.15
N PRO A 285 0.00 1.14 6.67
CA PRO A 285 1.02 1.32 5.65
C PRO A 285 0.45 1.92 4.37
N GLU A 286 1.29 2.60 3.61
CA GLU A 286 0.90 3.15 2.30
C GLU A 286 0.79 2.06 1.24
N MET A 287 -0.26 2.12 0.43
CA MET A 287 -0.43 1.33 -0.79
C MET A 287 -0.26 2.23 -2.00
N ILE A 288 0.68 1.91 -2.86
CA ILE A 288 1.07 2.67 -4.04
C ILE A 288 0.40 2.05 -5.25
N TYR A 289 -0.33 2.85 -6.03
CA TYR A 289 -0.98 2.43 -7.26
C TYR A 289 -0.56 3.28 -8.45
N THR A 290 -0.49 2.66 -9.62
CA THR A 290 -0.46 3.36 -10.91
C THR A 290 -1.37 2.68 -11.89
N TYR A 291 -1.96 3.45 -12.81
CA TYR A 291 -2.75 2.98 -13.94
C TYR A 291 -2.17 3.51 -15.24
N THR A 292 -2.23 2.69 -16.28
CA THR A 292 -1.91 3.09 -17.67
C THR A 292 -2.65 2.19 -18.66
N ASP A 293 -2.87 2.68 -19.87
CA ASP A 293 -3.34 1.93 -21.03
C ASP A 293 -2.20 1.58 -22.02
N GLU A 294 -0.97 1.92 -21.65
CA GLU A 294 0.24 1.74 -22.46
C GLU A 294 1.06 0.49 -22.05
N GLY A 295 0.46 -0.47 -21.32
CA GLY A 295 1.09 -1.73 -20.92
C GLY A 295 1.95 -1.67 -19.67
N ALA A 296 2.47 -2.83 -19.27
CA ALA A 296 3.20 -3.01 -18.01
C ALA A 296 4.53 -2.22 -17.94
N GLY A 297 5.16 -1.96 -19.07
CA GLY A 297 6.37 -1.15 -19.15
C GLY A 297 6.11 0.31 -18.76
N GLN A 298 4.98 0.89 -19.15
CA GLN A 298 4.64 2.24 -18.72
C GLN A 298 4.30 2.28 -17.23
N ALA A 299 3.56 1.30 -16.71
CA ALA A 299 3.30 1.19 -15.28
C ALA A 299 4.61 1.12 -14.47
N SER A 300 5.59 0.36 -14.94
CA SER A 300 6.92 0.29 -14.35
C SER A 300 7.66 1.64 -14.38
N ARG A 301 7.62 2.36 -15.49
CA ARG A 301 8.23 3.69 -15.61
C ARG A 301 7.59 4.71 -14.65
N ASN A 302 6.27 4.71 -14.52
CA ASN A 302 5.56 5.57 -13.58
C ASN A 302 6.07 5.37 -12.14
N LEU A 303 6.17 4.10 -11.70
CA LEU A 303 6.68 3.76 -10.37
C LEU A 303 8.17 4.12 -10.20
N HIS A 304 9.00 3.96 -11.23
CA HIS A 304 10.40 4.36 -11.21
C HIS A 304 10.56 5.88 -11.11
N ASP A 305 9.76 6.64 -11.85
CA ASP A 305 9.79 8.10 -11.82
C ASP A 305 9.33 8.61 -10.46
N TRP A 306 8.24 8.03 -9.91
CA TRP A 306 7.81 8.33 -8.56
C TRP A 306 8.90 8.01 -7.52
N ALA A 307 9.52 6.83 -7.60
CA ALA A 307 10.57 6.45 -6.67
C ALA A 307 11.77 7.42 -6.72
N ARG A 308 12.20 7.83 -7.91
CA ARG A 308 13.29 8.79 -8.07
C ARG A 308 12.93 10.18 -7.53
N ASN A 309 11.72 10.66 -7.79
CA ASN A 309 11.33 12.03 -7.46
C ASN A 309 10.83 12.20 -6.03
N HIS A 310 10.29 11.14 -5.42
CA HIS A 310 9.58 11.21 -4.13
C HIS A 310 9.95 10.09 -3.14
N GLY A 311 10.28 8.89 -3.62
CA GLY A 311 10.53 7.73 -2.76
C GLY A 311 11.96 7.61 -2.25
N CYS A 312 12.95 8.10 -3.00
CA CYS A 312 14.36 8.04 -2.61
C CYS A 312 14.74 9.22 -1.73
N TYR A 313 15.60 8.97 -0.73
CA TYR A 313 16.10 10.01 0.18
C TYR A 313 16.84 11.14 -0.57
N ASP A 314 17.68 10.77 -1.54
CA ASP A 314 18.39 11.71 -2.40
C ASP A 314 18.63 11.05 -3.76
N SER A 315 17.80 11.39 -4.73
CA SER A 315 17.90 10.87 -6.10
C SER A 315 18.99 11.52 -6.93
N SER A 316 19.64 12.59 -6.43
CA SER A 316 20.79 13.23 -7.08
C SER A 316 22.08 12.43 -6.90
N ILE A 317 22.12 11.54 -5.89
CA ILE A 317 23.26 10.67 -5.64
C ILE A 317 23.23 9.50 -6.62
N THR A 318 24.23 9.42 -7.47
CA THR A 318 24.45 8.24 -8.29
C THR A 318 24.85 7.07 -7.40
N CYS A 319 24.21 5.91 -7.56
CA CYS A 319 24.62 4.71 -6.84
C CYS A 319 26.07 4.38 -7.19
N PRO A 320 26.99 4.32 -6.22
CA PRO A 320 28.40 4.03 -6.48
C PRO A 320 28.55 2.58 -6.98
N THR A 321 29.48 2.39 -7.90
CA THR A 321 29.94 1.05 -8.25
C THR A 321 30.74 0.48 -7.09
N LEU A 322 30.39 -0.73 -6.61
CA LEU A 322 31.00 -1.27 -5.40
C LEU A 322 31.51 -2.71 -5.59
N LEU A 323 32.52 -3.06 -4.82
CA LEU A 323 32.92 -4.43 -4.53
C LEU A 323 32.59 -4.76 -3.07
N ASN A 324 31.90 -5.89 -2.86
CA ASN A 324 31.66 -6.45 -1.55
C ASN A 324 32.67 -7.58 -1.29
N SER A 325 33.26 -7.67 -0.10
CA SER A 325 34.29 -8.66 0.24
C SER A 325 33.75 -10.09 0.31
N TRP A 326 32.41 -10.29 0.47
CA TRP A 326 31.83 -11.58 0.83
C TRP A 326 32.20 -12.71 -0.13
N GLU A 327 31.86 -12.57 -1.41
CA GLU A 327 32.12 -13.63 -2.40
C GLU A 327 33.63 -13.84 -2.69
N GLY A 328 34.48 -12.89 -2.32
CA GLY A 328 35.93 -12.97 -2.49
C GLY A 328 36.65 -13.65 -1.34
N ALA A 329 36.16 -13.49 -0.11
CA ALA A 329 36.92 -13.88 1.09
C ALA A 329 36.07 -14.65 2.13
N TYR A 330 34.72 -14.53 2.11
CA TYR A 330 33.84 -15.05 3.14
C TYR A 330 34.33 -14.64 4.56
N PHE A 331 34.54 -15.61 5.45
CA PHE A 331 35.11 -15.42 6.79
C PHE A 331 36.64 -15.55 6.85
N ASP A 332 37.30 -15.87 5.75
CA ASP A 332 38.75 -16.12 5.69
C ASP A 332 39.50 -14.88 5.20
N PHE A 333 39.61 -13.90 6.06
CA PHE A 333 40.33 -12.67 5.80
C PHE A 333 41.07 -12.12 7.03
N ASP A 334 42.10 -11.38 6.75
CA ASP A 334 42.82 -10.53 7.71
C ASP A 334 42.94 -9.10 7.17
N THR A 335 43.57 -8.23 7.92
CA THR A 335 43.77 -6.83 7.53
C THR A 335 44.49 -6.72 6.17
N ARG A 336 45.41 -7.61 5.86
CA ARG A 336 46.15 -7.59 4.61
C ARG A 336 45.26 -7.94 3.44
N THR A 337 44.51 -9.02 3.55
CA THR A 337 43.53 -9.44 2.53
C THR A 337 42.57 -8.32 2.18
N ILE A 338 42.00 -7.66 3.19
CA ILE A 338 41.05 -6.55 2.97
C ILE A 338 41.75 -5.33 2.37
N THR A 339 42.97 -5.01 2.79
CA THR A 339 43.73 -3.88 2.24
C THR A 339 44.09 -4.13 0.77
N ASP A 340 44.54 -5.33 0.44
CA ASP A 340 44.85 -5.72 -0.94
C ASP A 340 43.58 -5.62 -1.83
N MET A 341 42.40 -6.08 -1.35
CA MET A 341 41.13 -5.92 -2.05
C MET A 341 40.72 -4.45 -2.25
N ILE A 342 40.97 -3.58 -1.27
CA ILE A 342 40.72 -2.13 -1.39
C ILE A 342 41.62 -1.49 -2.46
N ASP A 343 42.90 -1.89 -2.51
CA ASP A 343 43.82 -1.41 -3.54
C ASP A 343 43.39 -1.88 -4.94
N ASP A 344 42.94 -3.12 -5.08
CA ASP A 344 42.35 -3.65 -6.33
C ASP A 344 41.11 -2.85 -6.77
N VAL A 345 40.20 -2.54 -5.82
CA VAL A 345 39.00 -1.70 -6.08
C VAL A 345 39.39 -0.34 -6.63
N LYS A 346 40.39 0.30 -6.01
CA LYS A 346 40.93 1.57 -6.44
C LYS A 346 41.54 1.50 -7.85
N ASP A 347 42.35 0.45 -8.11
CA ASP A 347 43.01 0.28 -9.39
C ASP A 347 42.02 -0.04 -10.53
N MET A 348 40.89 -0.72 -10.22
CA MET A 348 39.79 -0.96 -11.14
C MET A 348 38.92 0.28 -11.35
N GLY A 349 39.08 1.33 -10.58
CA GLY A 349 38.27 2.56 -10.65
C GLY A 349 36.86 2.39 -10.08
N LEU A 350 36.64 1.44 -9.17
CA LEU A 350 35.38 1.32 -8.42
C LEU A 350 35.32 2.39 -7.32
N GLU A 351 34.10 2.79 -6.96
CA GLU A 351 33.87 3.95 -6.11
C GLU A 351 33.68 3.60 -4.63
N MET A 352 33.39 2.33 -4.32
CA MET A 352 33.09 1.88 -2.96
C MET A 352 33.61 0.47 -2.73
N PHE A 353 34.11 0.23 -1.52
CA PHE A 353 34.38 -1.09 -0.98
C PHE A 353 33.49 -1.36 0.22
N VAL A 354 32.89 -2.54 0.31
CA VAL A 354 32.04 -2.95 1.45
C VAL A 354 32.68 -4.16 2.11
N LEU A 355 33.09 -3.99 3.36
CA LEU A 355 33.46 -5.10 4.25
C LEU A 355 32.19 -5.72 4.80
N ASP A 356 31.89 -6.95 4.37
CA ASP A 356 30.71 -7.71 4.75
C ASP A 356 30.87 -8.42 6.11
N ASP A 357 30.23 -9.55 6.31
CA ASP A 357 30.21 -10.34 7.54
C ASP A 357 31.63 -10.80 7.98
N GLY A 358 31.81 -11.02 9.28
CA GLY A 358 33.06 -11.60 9.83
C GLY A 358 34.04 -10.61 10.45
N TRP A 359 33.79 -9.29 10.39
CA TRP A 359 34.70 -8.26 10.93
C TRP A 359 34.49 -7.95 12.41
N PHE A 360 33.43 -8.47 13.03
CA PHE A 360 33.03 -8.20 14.41
C PHE A 360 33.10 -9.46 15.27
N GLY A 361 32.89 -9.28 16.58
CA GLY A 361 32.82 -10.36 17.54
C GLY A 361 34.10 -10.50 18.36
N THR A 362 34.27 -9.64 19.35
CA THR A 362 35.43 -9.66 20.25
C THR A 362 35.32 -10.79 21.28
N GLU A 363 34.17 -10.97 21.91
CA GLU A 363 33.91 -12.04 22.90
C GLU A 363 33.49 -13.34 22.21
N TYR A 364 32.68 -13.25 21.17
CA TYR A 364 32.16 -14.37 20.37
C TYR A 364 32.53 -14.19 18.90
N PRO A 365 33.78 -14.58 18.49
CA PRO A 365 34.30 -14.31 17.15
C PRO A 365 33.36 -14.75 16.02
N ARG A 366 33.05 -13.84 15.11
CA ARG A 366 32.25 -14.07 13.91
C ARG A 366 33.06 -14.68 12.80
N ASN A 367 33.53 -15.90 12.97
CA ASN A 367 34.34 -16.64 11.99
C ASN A 367 33.56 -17.73 11.23
N ASN A 368 32.26 -17.79 11.41
CA ASN A 368 31.32 -18.63 10.67
C ASN A 368 29.88 -18.15 10.90
N SER A 369 28.93 -18.66 10.10
CA SER A 369 27.51 -18.24 10.13
C SER A 369 26.73 -18.66 11.38
N ARG A 370 27.29 -19.42 12.32
CA ARG A 370 26.57 -20.03 13.45
C ARG A 370 26.80 -19.32 14.79
N GLN A 371 27.67 -18.34 14.85
CA GLN A 371 28.01 -17.63 16.10
C GLN A 371 28.33 -16.15 15.85
N GLY A 372 28.48 -15.38 16.92
CA GLY A 372 28.93 -13.99 16.90
C GLY A 372 27.87 -12.95 16.57
N LEU A 373 26.66 -13.34 16.16
CA LEU A 373 25.57 -12.38 15.93
C LEU A 373 25.12 -11.75 17.25
N GLY A 374 25.14 -10.40 17.30
CA GLY A 374 24.83 -9.64 18.50
C GLY A 374 26.05 -9.09 19.25
N ASP A 375 27.22 -9.62 18.97
CA ASP A 375 28.51 -9.10 19.48
C ASP A 375 29.12 -8.17 18.41
N TRP A 376 28.62 -6.95 18.32
CA TRP A 376 28.93 -5.98 17.26
C TRP A 376 30.22 -5.18 17.54
N GLU A 377 31.11 -5.67 18.37
CA GLU A 377 32.39 -5.05 18.62
C GLU A 377 33.45 -5.58 17.63
N PRO A 378 34.21 -4.67 16.95
CA PRO A 378 35.27 -5.06 16.01
C PRO A 378 36.50 -5.64 16.66
#